data_63f743d463036a4a4a1988c0c228b5c7
#
_entry.id   63f743d463036a4a4a1988c0c228b5c7
#
_cell.length_a   1.000
_cell.length_b   1.000
_cell.length_c   1.000
_cell.angle_alpha   90.00
_cell.angle_beta   90.00
_cell.angle_gamma   90.00
#
_symmetry.space_group_name_H-M   'P 1'
#
loop_
_entity.id
_entity.type
_entity.pdbx_description
1 polymer ?
#
loop_
_entity_poly.entity_id
_entity_poly.type
_entity_poly.pdbx_seq_one_letter_code
_entity_poly.pdbx_strand_id
1 'polypeptide(L)'
;LWHLGTGISGRIKDMALSPIIKALHPTPAVCGLPKGESQKFILENENYDREFYTGFLGELNMKEQVERNRNSKNQENTAYTLVRNTTQLFVNLRCMKLDGKIASLYVGGGITKESDPEKEYQETVEKSKTLLKVIYA
;
A
#
# COMPACT_ATOMS: atom_id res chain seq x y z
N LEU A 1 13.07 -3.83 14.57
CA LEU A 1 13.46 -4.21 13.20
C LEU A 1 13.72 -2.95 12.38
N TRP A 2 14.90 -2.88 11.77
CA TRP A 2 15.24 -1.81 10.83
C TRP A 2 14.92 -2.26 9.43
N HIS A 3 14.21 -1.44 8.66
CA HIS A 3 13.92 -1.69 7.27
C HIS A 3 14.67 -0.70 6.39
N LEU A 4 15.33 -1.21 5.35
CA LEU A 4 15.91 -0.36 4.32
C LEU A 4 14.78 0.17 3.45
N GLY A 5 14.75 1.47 3.24
CA GLY A 5 13.75 2.14 2.40
C GLY A 5 14.45 3.07 1.40
N THR A 6 13.92 3.13 0.19
CA THR A 6 14.38 4.07 -0.84
C THR A 6 13.23 4.96 -1.25
N GLY A 7 13.41 6.27 -1.13
CA GLY A 7 12.49 7.28 -1.66
C GLY A 7 12.86 7.62 -3.10
N ILE A 8 11.91 7.51 -4.01
CA ILE A 8 12.08 7.90 -5.41
C ILE A 8 11.13 9.05 -5.69
N SER A 9 11.65 10.16 -6.20
CA SER A 9 10.87 11.34 -6.56
C SER A 9 11.11 11.75 -8.01
N GLY A 10 10.08 12.31 -8.63
CA GLY A 10 10.17 12.77 -10.01
C GLY A 10 9.07 13.76 -10.34
N ARG A 11 9.19 14.42 -11.48
CA ARG A 11 8.15 15.30 -12.04
C ARG A 11 7.44 14.58 -13.16
N ILE A 12 6.12 14.55 -13.09
CA ILE A 12 5.28 14.03 -14.15
C ILE A 12 4.74 15.21 -14.93
N LYS A 13 5.06 15.26 -16.23
CA LYS A 13 4.49 16.25 -17.15
C LYS A 13 3.42 15.55 -17.98
N ASP A 14 2.21 16.10 -17.97
CA ASP A 14 1.10 15.73 -18.86
C ASP A 14 0.78 14.22 -18.96
N MET A 15 1.11 13.45 -17.91
CA MET A 15 0.84 12.01 -17.88
C MET A 15 -0.33 11.71 -16.94
N ALA A 16 -1.28 10.92 -17.43
CA ALA A 16 -2.36 10.39 -16.62
C ALA A 16 -1.81 9.44 -15.53
N LEU A 17 -2.50 9.36 -14.40
CA LEU A 17 -2.12 8.48 -13.29
C LEU A 17 -2.19 6.98 -13.67
N SER A 18 -3.13 6.61 -14.54
CA SER A 18 -3.37 5.21 -14.93
C SER A 18 -2.14 4.49 -15.50
N PRO A 19 -1.34 5.04 -16.43
CA PRO A 19 -0.12 4.39 -16.89
C PRO A 19 0.90 4.15 -15.78
N ILE A 20 1.00 5.06 -14.81
CA ILE A 20 1.92 4.93 -13.68
C ILE A 20 1.49 3.76 -12.79
N ILE A 21 0.21 3.71 -12.44
CA ILE A 21 -0.34 2.62 -11.64
C ILE A 21 -0.13 1.28 -12.35
N LYS A 22 -0.42 1.20 -13.66
CA LYS A 22 -0.21 -0.03 -14.44
C LYS A 22 1.25 -0.48 -14.49
N ALA A 23 2.18 0.45 -14.56
CA ALA A 23 3.60 0.14 -14.54
C ALA A 23 4.07 -0.37 -13.18
N LEU A 24 3.56 0.22 -12.11
CA LEU A 24 3.92 -0.15 -10.74
C LEU A 24 3.22 -1.42 -10.24
N HIS A 25 2.00 -1.68 -10.68
CA HIS A 25 1.20 -2.82 -10.19
C HIS A 25 1.45 -4.10 -11.02
N PRO A 26 1.55 -5.28 -10.36
CA PRO A 26 1.84 -5.45 -8.95
C PRO A 26 3.28 -5.04 -8.61
N THR A 27 3.48 -4.49 -7.40
CA THR A 27 4.83 -4.12 -6.98
C THR A 27 5.69 -5.35 -6.68
N PRO A 28 7.02 -5.28 -6.82
CA PRO A 28 7.92 -6.39 -6.48
C PRO A 28 7.75 -6.90 -5.05
N ALA A 29 7.40 -5.99 -4.13
CA ALA A 29 7.20 -6.34 -2.71
C ALA A 29 6.06 -7.34 -2.47
N VAL A 30 5.07 -7.39 -3.38
CA VAL A 30 3.88 -8.24 -3.23
C VAL A 30 3.75 -9.29 -4.33
N CYS A 31 4.56 -9.18 -5.38
CA CYS A 31 4.55 -10.10 -6.51
C CYS A 31 5.85 -10.91 -6.58
N GLY A 32 6.98 -10.30 -6.24
CA GLY A 32 8.31 -10.88 -6.42
C GLY A 32 9.02 -10.41 -7.68
N LEU A 33 10.23 -10.92 -7.87
CA LEU A 33 11.10 -10.68 -9.03
C LEU A 33 11.66 -12.00 -9.56
N PRO A 34 11.74 -12.18 -10.91
CA PRO A 34 11.26 -11.29 -11.98
C PRO A 34 9.72 -11.21 -12.01
N LYS A 35 9.18 -10.03 -12.29
CA LYS A 35 7.74 -9.73 -12.16
C LYS A 35 6.83 -10.72 -12.91
N GLY A 36 7.12 -11.00 -14.20
CA GLY A 36 6.27 -11.84 -15.04
C GLY A 36 6.22 -13.30 -14.57
N GLU A 37 7.36 -13.86 -14.22
CA GLU A 37 7.47 -15.25 -13.74
C GLU A 37 6.83 -15.41 -12.36
N SER A 38 7.08 -14.46 -11.46
CA SER A 38 6.50 -14.46 -10.14
C SER A 38 4.97 -14.31 -10.18
N GLN A 39 4.45 -13.44 -11.05
CA GLN A 39 3.00 -13.27 -11.23
C GLN A 39 2.36 -14.55 -11.76
N LYS A 40 2.98 -15.21 -12.75
CA LYS A 40 2.50 -16.48 -13.27
C LYS A 40 2.47 -17.55 -12.18
N PHE A 41 3.55 -17.66 -11.40
CA PHE A 41 3.64 -18.60 -10.29
C PHE A 41 2.52 -18.38 -9.26
N ILE A 42 2.26 -17.14 -8.88
CA ILE A 42 1.17 -16.80 -7.95
C ILE A 42 -0.19 -17.25 -8.50
N LEU A 43 -0.48 -16.92 -9.76
CA LEU A 43 -1.75 -17.26 -10.39
C LEU A 43 -1.96 -18.79 -10.55
N GLU A 44 -0.89 -19.55 -10.70
CA GLU A 44 -0.94 -21.01 -10.84
C GLU A 44 -1.00 -21.75 -9.49
N ASN A 45 -0.51 -21.15 -8.41
CA ASN A 45 -0.34 -21.85 -7.13
C ASN A 45 -1.22 -21.33 -5.99
N GLU A 46 -1.72 -20.08 -6.04
CA GLU A 46 -2.67 -19.60 -5.05
C GLU A 46 -4.09 -20.06 -5.38
N ASN A 47 -4.71 -20.77 -4.45
CA ASN A 47 -6.06 -21.33 -4.62
C ASN A 47 -7.18 -20.38 -4.16
N TYR A 48 -6.93 -19.07 -4.15
CA TYR A 48 -7.90 -18.06 -3.77
C TYR A 48 -7.72 -16.78 -4.59
N ASP A 49 -8.77 -15.98 -4.69
CA ASP A 49 -8.71 -14.66 -5.30
C ASP A 49 -8.22 -13.63 -4.28
N ARG A 50 -7.19 -12.89 -4.61
CA ARG A 50 -6.67 -11.81 -3.78
C ARG A 50 -7.60 -10.61 -3.71
N GLU A 51 -8.55 -10.48 -4.63
CA GLU A 51 -9.47 -9.34 -4.75
C GLU A 51 -8.72 -7.99 -4.65
N PHE A 52 -8.98 -7.24 -3.57
CA PHE A 52 -8.31 -5.96 -3.29
C PHE A 52 -6.96 -6.09 -2.57
N TYR A 53 -6.65 -7.28 -2.06
CA TYR A 53 -5.37 -7.52 -1.39
C TYR A 53 -4.21 -7.36 -2.36
N THR A 54 -3.15 -6.66 -1.93
CA THR A 54 -1.98 -6.29 -2.73
C THR A 54 -2.22 -5.27 -3.87
N GLY A 55 -3.45 -4.80 -4.04
CA GLY A 55 -3.79 -3.69 -4.91
C GLY A 55 -3.42 -2.32 -4.32
N PHE A 56 -3.80 -1.26 -5.00
CA PHE A 56 -3.66 0.10 -4.48
C PHE A 56 -4.97 0.57 -3.83
N LEU A 57 -4.83 1.17 -2.66
CA LEU A 57 -5.91 1.82 -1.93
C LEU A 57 -5.49 3.25 -1.59
N GLY A 58 -6.41 4.20 -1.65
CA GLY A 58 -6.12 5.57 -1.25
C GLY A 58 -7.04 6.61 -1.84
N GLU A 59 -6.60 7.85 -1.79
CA GLU A 59 -7.35 9.03 -2.18
C GLU A 59 -6.83 9.60 -3.49
N LEU A 60 -7.74 9.96 -4.39
CA LEU A 60 -7.43 10.56 -5.68
C LEU A 60 -7.97 11.99 -5.77
N ASN A 61 -7.11 12.91 -6.22
CA ASN A 61 -7.49 14.30 -6.51
C ASN A 61 -8.17 15.02 -5.34
N MET A 62 -7.79 14.72 -4.12
CA MET A 62 -8.30 15.39 -2.94
C MET A 62 -7.80 16.84 -2.89
N LYS A 63 -8.70 17.77 -2.64
CA LYS A 63 -8.35 19.18 -2.45
C LYS A 63 -7.82 19.37 -1.04
N GLU A 64 -6.57 19.75 -0.94
CA GLU A 64 -5.92 20.08 0.33
C GLU A 64 -5.66 21.57 0.40
N GLN A 65 -6.12 22.20 1.49
CA GLN A 65 -5.79 23.58 1.78
C GLN A 65 -4.53 23.62 2.65
N VAL A 66 -3.50 24.27 2.14
CA VAL A 66 -2.23 24.42 2.86
C VAL A 66 -2.05 25.90 3.21
N GLU A 67 -1.99 26.18 4.50
CA GLU A 67 -1.59 27.49 4.98
C GLU A 67 -0.10 27.72 4.67
N ARG A 68 0.20 28.78 3.96
CA ARG A 68 1.54 29.02 3.43
C ARG A 68 2.59 29.33 4.50
N ASN A 69 2.19 29.85 5.65
CA ASN A 69 3.13 30.20 6.72
C ASN A 69 2.45 30.25 8.09
N ARG A 70 2.97 29.51 9.05
CA ARG A 70 2.58 29.58 10.47
C ARG A 70 3.41 30.59 11.28
N ASN A 71 4.22 31.42 10.63
CA ASN A 71 5.06 32.38 11.33
C ASN A 71 4.21 33.59 11.72
N SER A 72 3.90 33.75 12.99
CA SER A 72 3.10 34.82 13.58
C SER A 72 3.65 36.24 13.36
N LYS A 73 4.90 36.37 12.90
CA LYS A 73 5.57 37.65 12.62
C LYS A 73 5.28 38.20 11.22
N ASN A 74 4.66 37.43 10.33
CA ASN A 74 4.40 37.84 8.96
C ASN A 74 2.93 37.63 8.59
N GLN A 75 2.06 38.51 9.12
CA GLN A 75 0.62 38.44 8.98
C GLN A 75 0.10 38.65 7.55
N GLU A 76 0.84 39.35 6.71
CA GLU A 76 0.45 39.56 5.31
C GLU A 76 0.47 38.25 4.47
N ASN A 77 1.31 37.28 4.83
CA ASN A 77 1.39 36.00 4.15
C ASN A 77 0.40 34.94 4.66
N THR A 78 -0.31 35.18 5.76
CA THR A 78 -1.35 34.27 6.27
C THR A 78 -2.67 34.36 5.50
N ALA A 79 -2.86 35.43 4.72
CA ALA A 79 -4.07 35.65 3.91
C ALA A 79 -4.16 34.75 2.68
N TYR A 80 -3.09 34.05 2.30
CA TYR A 80 -3.06 33.22 1.10
C TYR A 80 -3.12 31.74 1.44
N THR A 81 -4.27 31.16 1.21
CA THR A 81 -4.47 29.70 1.26
C THR A 81 -4.13 29.11 -0.10
N LEU A 82 -3.17 28.20 -0.14
CA LEU A 82 -2.88 27.43 -1.34
C LEU A 82 -3.80 26.20 -1.38
N VAL A 83 -4.60 26.09 -2.43
CA VAL A 83 -5.37 24.87 -2.72
C VAL A 83 -4.58 24.03 -3.70
N ARG A 84 -4.22 22.82 -3.31
CA ARG A 84 -3.58 21.85 -4.19
C ARG A 84 -4.39 20.56 -4.26
N ASN A 85 -4.32 19.88 -5.40
CA ASN A 85 -4.84 18.53 -5.54
C ASN A 85 -3.75 17.54 -5.14
N THR A 86 -4.07 16.63 -4.24
CA THR A 86 -3.18 15.56 -3.79
C THR A 86 -3.76 14.20 -4.12
N THR A 87 -2.88 13.25 -4.41
CA THR A 87 -3.22 11.85 -4.59
C THR A 87 -2.27 11.03 -3.74
N GLN A 88 -2.82 10.19 -2.87
CA GLN A 88 -2.06 9.32 -1.98
C GLN A 88 -2.55 7.89 -2.16
N LEU A 89 -1.68 7.02 -2.63
CA LEU A 89 -1.97 5.61 -2.84
C LEU A 89 -1.02 4.75 -2.02
N PHE A 90 -1.56 3.73 -1.40
CA PHE A 90 -0.85 2.76 -0.59
C PHE A 90 -1.10 1.37 -1.13
N VAL A 91 -0.12 0.48 -1.01
CA VAL A 91 -0.34 -0.93 -1.29
C VAL A 91 -1.20 -1.52 -0.18
N ASN A 92 -2.32 -2.14 -0.55
CA ASN A 92 -3.29 -2.69 0.39
C ASN A 92 -2.77 -4.00 0.99
N LEU A 93 -2.13 -3.89 2.13
CA LEU A 93 -1.57 -5.00 2.91
C LEU A 93 -2.28 -5.14 4.25
N ARG A 94 -2.30 -6.36 4.81
CA ARG A 94 -2.95 -6.64 6.11
C ARG A 94 -4.37 -6.08 6.14
N CYS A 95 -5.14 -6.46 5.16
CA CYS A 95 -6.53 -6.01 5.04
C CYS A 95 -7.51 -7.11 5.45
N MET A 96 -8.73 -6.68 5.66
CA MET A 96 -9.84 -7.54 6.04
C MET A 96 -11.03 -7.23 5.15
N LYS A 97 -11.67 -8.29 4.65
CA LYS A 97 -12.96 -8.20 3.98
C LYS A 97 -14.04 -8.65 4.96
N LEU A 98 -15.08 -7.86 5.12
CA LEU A 98 -16.25 -8.19 5.89
C LEU A 98 -17.40 -8.55 4.95
N ASP A 99 -17.95 -9.76 5.10
CA ASP A 99 -19.10 -10.23 4.33
C ASP A 99 -20.12 -10.83 5.29
N GLY A 100 -21.12 -10.03 5.64
CA GLY A 100 -22.10 -10.37 6.66
C GLY A 100 -21.44 -10.68 8.01
N LYS A 101 -21.43 -11.96 8.40
CA LYS A 101 -20.84 -12.43 9.66
C LYS A 101 -19.43 -13.01 9.51
N ILE A 102 -18.89 -13.00 8.30
CA ILE A 102 -17.59 -13.58 7.99
C ILE A 102 -16.57 -12.45 7.80
N ALA A 103 -15.42 -12.58 8.47
CA ALA A 103 -14.28 -11.73 8.28
C ALA A 103 -13.16 -12.53 7.62
N SER A 104 -12.80 -12.19 6.39
CA SER A 104 -11.66 -12.77 5.68
C SER A 104 -10.43 -11.89 5.84
N LEU A 105 -9.38 -12.41 6.43
CA LEU A 105 -8.15 -11.70 6.74
C LEU A 105 -7.10 -12.03 5.66
N TYR A 106 -6.52 -11.00 5.06
CA TYR A 106 -5.46 -11.15 4.07
C TYR A 106 -4.14 -10.72 4.67
N VAL A 107 -3.23 -11.65 4.77
CA VAL A 107 -1.87 -11.45 5.27
C VAL A 107 -0.88 -12.23 4.40
N GLY A 108 0.38 -11.81 4.37
CA GLY A 108 1.41 -12.50 3.61
C GLY A 108 2.81 -12.13 4.07
N GLY A 109 3.79 -12.91 3.64
CA GLY A 109 5.21 -12.70 3.83
C GLY A 109 5.96 -12.65 2.51
N GLY A 110 7.18 -12.14 2.53
CA GLY A 110 8.11 -12.18 1.40
C GLY A 110 8.96 -13.43 1.48
N ILE A 111 8.87 -14.31 0.50
CA ILE A 111 9.64 -15.56 0.43
C ILE A 111 10.92 -15.32 -0.37
N THR A 112 12.03 -15.73 0.20
CA THR A 112 13.35 -15.75 -0.45
C THR A 112 13.91 -17.18 -0.50
N LYS A 113 15.01 -17.36 -1.22
CA LYS A 113 15.69 -18.68 -1.31
C LYS A 113 16.07 -19.26 0.06
N GLU A 114 16.33 -18.37 1.03
CA GLU A 114 16.80 -18.73 2.38
C GLU A 114 15.66 -18.77 3.40
N SER A 115 14.42 -18.51 2.98
CA SER A 115 13.26 -18.56 3.86
C SER A 115 12.98 -19.98 4.35
N ASP A 116 12.68 -20.09 5.63
CA ASP A 116 12.19 -21.30 6.26
C ASP A 116 10.67 -21.29 6.20
N PRO A 117 10.01 -22.27 5.54
CA PRO A 117 8.56 -22.25 5.34
C PRO A 117 7.74 -22.16 6.63
N GLU A 118 8.18 -22.84 7.69
CA GLU A 118 7.46 -22.84 8.96
C GLU A 118 7.53 -21.46 9.63
N LYS A 119 8.69 -20.81 9.61
CA LYS A 119 8.87 -19.46 10.16
C LYS A 119 8.08 -18.44 9.39
N GLU A 120 8.06 -18.51 8.06
CA GLU A 120 7.27 -17.62 7.21
C GLU A 120 5.77 -17.78 7.47
N TYR A 121 5.30 -19.02 7.64
CA TYR A 121 3.93 -19.30 8.02
C TYR A 121 3.60 -18.70 9.40
N GLN A 122 4.43 -18.91 10.40
CA GLN A 122 4.24 -18.34 11.74
C GLN A 122 4.23 -16.81 11.70
N GLU A 123 5.03 -16.19 10.86
CA GLU A 123 5.00 -14.75 10.65
C GLU A 123 3.64 -14.28 10.12
N THR A 124 3.03 -15.00 9.19
CA THR A 124 1.67 -14.66 8.72
C THR A 124 0.62 -14.78 9.83
N VAL A 125 0.72 -15.79 10.68
CA VAL A 125 -0.14 -15.96 11.86
C VAL A 125 0.01 -14.78 12.82
N GLU A 126 1.24 -14.36 13.12
CA GLU A 126 1.46 -13.19 13.98
C GLU A 126 0.92 -11.88 13.35
N LYS A 127 1.08 -11.71 12.04
CA LYS A 127 0.52 -10.56 11.31
C LYS A 127 -1.00 -10.51 11.39
N SER A 128 -1.68 -11.66 11.36
CA SER A 128 -3.14 -11.74 11.46
C SER A 128 -3.66 -11.25 12.83
N LYS A 129 -2.93 -11.48 13.90
CA LYS A 129 -3.28 -11.03 15.24
C LYS A 129 -3.45 -9.51 15.35
N THR A 130 -2.76 -8.75 14.51
CA THR A 130 -2.90 -7.29 14.46
C THR A 130 -4.30 -6.87 14.02
N LEU A 131 -4.88 -7.57 13.04
CA LEU A 131 -6.25 -7.32 12.57
C LEU A 131 -7.29 -7.85 13.54
N LEU A 132 -7.04 -9.02 14.14
CA LEU A 132 -7.95 -9.61 15.13
C LEU A 132 -8.12 -8.70 16.35
N LYS A 133 -7.09 -8.01 16.79
CA LYS A 133 -7.19 -7.02 17.87
C LYS A 133 -8.19 -5.90 17.60
N VAL A 134 -8.39 -5.54 16.33
CA VAL A 134 -9.37 -4.51 15.94
C VAL A 134 -10.80 -5.06 16.01
N ILE A 135 -10.99 -6.35 15.77
CA ILE A 135 -12.32 -6.99 15.81
C ILE A 135 -12.77 -7.22 17.26
N TYR A 136 -11.83 -7.53 18.15
CA TYR A 136 -12.11 -7.89 19.53
C TYR A 136 -11.84 -6.75 20.54
N ALA A 137 -11.57 -5.54 20.05
CA ALA A 137 -11.46 -4.34 20.87
C ALA A 137 -12.84 -3.77 21.19
#